data_17cd8236509d2d5602e018d114b9e52d
#
_entry.id   17cd8236509d2d5602e018d114b9e52d
#
_cell.length_a   1.000
_cell.length_b   1.000
_cell.length_c   1.000
_cell.angle_alpha   90.00
_cell.angle_beta   90.00
_cell.angle_gamma   90.00
#
_symmetry.space_group_name_H-M   'P 1'
#
loop_
_entity.id
_entity.type
_entity.pdbx_description
1 polymer ?
#
loop_
_entity_poly.entity_id
_entity_poly.type
_entity_poly.pdbx_seq_one_letter_code
_entity_poly.pdbx_strand_id
1 'polypeptide(L)'
;MDIGALRGKPVVTRKKQWLCVEGGAHPDLDAECRKAFMLLFQKAGIANRPKVRVCHGRSKAFKTFCNLLDEGDCDVWLLVDSEEPIAAGHQIAVGHEGDPWAHVGTREGDRWQRPSGATHKQLQFMTVSMETWLISDRDALKKVFTKGLQEDKLPSPGPSLETRTKQDLQKALAAAVRDTPAERYDKGAHSFKILAHVSPAKLWRLPWAARFLAEMGAAPDRVSRPE
;
A
#
# COMPACT_ATOMS: atom_id res chain seq x y z
N MET A 1 -48.06 -4.18 -37.50
CA MET A 1 -47.04 -3.17 -37.07
C MET A 1 -46.49 -3.62 -35.75
N ASP A 2 -45.29 -4.15 -35.80
CA ASP A 2 -44.61 -4.74 -34.62
C ASP A 2 -43.70 -3.68 -34.04
N ILE A 3 -44.07 -3.15 -32.86
CA ILE A 3 -43.27 -2.17 -32.16
C ILE A 3 -42.26 -2.92 -31.29
N GLY A 4 -41.11 -3.22 -31.92
CA GLY A 4 -39.97 -3.82 -31.23
C GLY A 4 -39.53 -2.98 -30.01
N ALA A 5 -39.79 -3.52 -28.82
CA ALA A 5 -39.33 -2.96 -27.55
C ALA A 5 -37.79 -2.89 -27.52
N LEU A 6 -37.26 -1.70 -27.63
CA LEU A 6 -35.82 -1.42 -27.34
C LEU A 6 -35.56 -1.73 -25.86
N ARG A 7 -35.10 -2.93 -25.57
CA ARG A 7 -34.56 -3.28 -24.26
C ARG A 7 -33.26 -2.47 -24.06
N GLY A 8 -33.36 -1.39 -23.28
CA GLY A 8 -32.19 -0.64 -22.82
C GLY A 8 -31.23 -1.60 -22.10
N LYS A 9 -29.96 -1.58 -22.51
CA LYS A 9 -28.89 -2.31 -21.78
C LYS A 9 -28.89 -1.83 -20.32
N PRO A 10 -28.83 -2.75 -19.34
CA PRO A 10 -28.77 -2.35 -17.93
C PRO A 10 -27.57 -1.44 -17.72
N VAL A 11 -27.81 -0.25 -17.18
CA VAL A 11 -26.75 0.66 -16.75
C VAL A 11 -26.10 0.01 -15.52
N VAL A 12 -24.95 -0.61 -15.71
CA VAL A 12 -24.15 -1.14 -14.61
C VAL A 12 -23.56 0.07 -13.88
N THR A 13 -24.26 0.54 -12.85
CA THR A 13 -23.72 1.54 -11.93
C THR A 13 -22.52 0.92 -11.21
N ARG A 14 -21.31 1.39 -11.53
CA ARG A 14 -20.10 0.93 -10.83
C ARG A 14 -20.19 1.37 -9.38
N LYS A 15 -20.00 0.42 -8.47
CA LYS A 15 -19.86 0.72 -7.04
C LYS A 15 -18.69 1.68 -6.81
N LYS A 16 -18.83 2.58 -5.85
CA LYS A 16 -17.72 3.41 -5.37
C LYS A 16 -16.62 2.49 -4.82
N GLN A 17 -15.37 2.89 -4.98
CA GLN A 17 -14.22 2.12 -4.48
C GLN A 17 -13.42 2.98 -3.49
N TRP A 18 -13.14 2.42 -2.31
CA TRP A 18 -12.40 3.09 -1.25
C TRP A 18 -11.19 2.28 -0.81
N LEU A 19 -10.08 2.97 -0.60
CA LEU A 19 -8.91 2.43 0.08
C LEU A 19 -8.70 3.19 1.39
N CYS A 20 -9.00 2.55 2.51
CA CYS A 20 -8.69 3.07 3.86
C CYS A 20 -7.20 2.84 4.14
N VAL A 21 -6.45 3.92 4.35
CA VAL A 21 -5.00 3.88 4.61
C VAL A 21 -4.72 4.37 6.02
N GLU A 22 -3.87 3.68 6.74
CA GLU A 22 -3.45 4.03 8.09
C GLU A 22 -2.84 5.45 8.18
N GLY A 23 -2.15 5.91 7.14
CA GLY A 23 -1.24 7.05 7.07
C GLY A 23 -1.76 8.38 7.60
N GLY A 24 -0.83 9.35 7.71
CA GLY A 24 -1.12 10.73 8.10
C GLY A 24 -1.24 10.93 9.61
N ALA A 25 -0.14 11.28 10.27
CA ALA A 25 -0.21 11.73 11.67
C ALA A 25 -0.90 13.11 11.81
N HIS A 26 -0.99 13.87 10.71
CA HIS A 26 -1.52 15.22 10.69
C HIS A 26 -2.37 15.47 9.43
N PRO A 27 -3.50 16.21 9.51
CA PRO A 27 -4.38 16.50 8.37
C PRO A 27 -3.68 17.15 7.17
N ASP A 28 -2.64 17.95 7.41
CA ASP A 28 -1.87 18.60 6.35
C ASP A 28 -1.19 17.61 5.39
N LEU A 29 -0.93 16.37 5.87
CA LEU A 29 -0.34 15.30 5.06
C LEU A 29 -1.37 14.52 4.23
N ASP A 30 -2.64 14.74 4.43
CA ASP A 30 -3.70 14.00 3.75
C ASP A 30 -3.70 14.21 2.24
N ALA A 31 -3.47 15.43 1.81
CA ALA A 31 -3.40 15.78 0.40
C ALA A 31 -2.18 15.11 -0.26
N GLU A 32 -1.03 15.12 0.41
CA GLU A 32 0.20 14.47 -0.07
C GLU A 32 0.03 12.94 -0.12
N CYS A 33 -0.58 12.34 0.91
CA CYS A 33 -0.89 10.91 0.93
C CYS A 33 -1.78 10.52 -0.25
N ARG A 34 -2.91 11.19 -0.43
CA ARG A 34 -3.83 10.95 -1.55
C ARG A 34 -3.14 11.10 -2.90
N LYS A 35 -2.35 12.17 -3.08
CA LYS A 35 -1.58 12.43 -4.30
C LYS A 35 -0.57 11.31 -4.57
N ALA A 36 0.18 10.86 -3.56
CA ALA A 36 1.17 9.80 -3.70
C ALA A 36 0.57 8.48 -4.18
N PHE A 37 -0.52 8.04 -3.53
CA PHE A 37 -1.24 6.83 -3.97
C PHE A 37 -1.85 6.97 -5.35
N MET A 38 -2.42 8.13 -5.69
CA MET A 38 -2.97 8.37 -7.04
C MET A 38 -1.90 8.29 -8.11
N LEU A 39 -0.70 8.83 -7.86
CA LEU A 39 0.44 8.72 -8.78
C LEU A 39 0.93 7.27 -8.88
N LEU A 40 0.99 6.54 -7.78
CA LEU A 40 1.33 5.11 -7.78
C LEU A 40 0.33 4.31 -8.64
N PHE A 41 -0.97 4.50 -8.44
CA PHE A 41 -2.02 3.85 -9.21
C PHE A 41 -1.97 4.20 -10.70
N GLN A 42 -1.68 5.47 -11.02
CA GLN A 42 -1.52 5.91 -12.39
C GLN A 42 -0.35 5.18 -13.08
N LYS A 43 0.83 5.14 -12.44
CA LYS A 43 2.00 4.44 -12.96
C LYS A 43 1.78 2.92 -13.06
N ALA A 44 0.98 2.35 -12.17
CA ALA A 44 0.61 0.94 -12.19
C ALA A 44 -0.44 0.59 -13.26
N GLY A 45 -0.95 1.58 -14.01
CA GLY A 45 -1.96 1.35 -15.05
C GLY A 45 -3.33 0.95 -14.51
N ILE A 46 -3.63 1.25 -13.23
CA ILE A 46 -4.91 0.90 -12.61
C ILE A 46 -6.01 1.79 -13.20
N ALA A 47 -6.94 1.20 -13.92
CA ALA A 47 -8.02 1.92 -14.60
C ALA A 47 -9.09 2.44 -13.62
N ASN A 48 -9.51 1.58 -12.68
CA ASN A 48 -10.50 1.91 -11.65
C ASN A 48 -9.78 2.19 -10.34
N ARG A 49 -9.34 3.43 -10.15
CA ARG A 49 -8.56 3.82 -8.97
C ARG A 49 -9.48 4.03 -7.78
N PRO A 50 -9.28 3.31 -6.66
CA PRO A 50 -10.04 3.59 -5.45
C PRO A 50 -9.73 5.00 -4.91
N LYS A 51 -10.74 5.64 -4.32
CA LYS A 51 -10.52 6.88 -3.57
C LYS A 51 -9.78 6.56 -2.27
N VAL A 52 -8.70 7.28 -2.02
CA VAL A 52 -7.90 7.08 -0.80
C VAL A 52 -8.52 7.84 0.36
N ARG A 53 -8.85 7.11 1.44
CA ARG A 53 -9.31 7.65 2.70
C ARG A 53 -8.20 7.54 3.74
N VAL A 54 -7.60 8.67 4.08
CA VAL A 54 -6.56 8.76 5.11
C VAL A 54 -7.23 8.73 6.48
N CYS A 55 -6.80 7.82 7.36
CA CYS A 55 -7.55 7.51 8.58
C CYS A 55 -6.84 7.94 9.88
N HIS A 56 -5.64 8.53 9.81
CA HIS A 56 -4.88 9.03 10.97
C HIS A 56 -4.70 7.99 12.08
N GLY A 57 -4.24 6.81 11.69
CA GLY A 57 -3.88 5.72 12.59
C GLY A 57 -4.62 4.43 12.33
N ARG A 58 -4.00 3.37 12.77
CA ARG A 58 -4.32 1.98 12.49
C ARG A 58 -5.73 1.57 12.91
N SER A 59 -6.07 1.81 14.18
CA SER A 59 -7.40 1.46 14.73
C SER A 59 -8.52 2.26 14.06
N LYS A 60 -8.25 3.54 13.70
CA LYS A 60 -9.21 4.37 12.96
C LYS A 60 -9.41 3.86 11.54
N ALA A 61 -8.34 3.39 10.88
CA ALA A 61 -8.41 2.81 9.55
C ALA A 61 -9.28 1.56 9.56
N PHE A 62 -9.07 0.66 10.51
CA PHE A 62 -9.88 -0.55 10.68
C PHE A 62 -11.36 -0.21 10.97
N LYS A 63 -11.64 0.69 11.90
CA LYS A 63 -13.02 1.13 12.20
C LYS A 63 -13.70 1.74 10.97
N THR A 64 -12.98 2.57 10.21
CA THR A 64 -13.53 3.18 8.98
C THR A 64 -13.81 2.14 7.91
N PHE A 65 -12.93 1.15 7.77
CA PHE A 65 -13.13 0.00 6.88
C PHE A 65 -14.39 -0.78 7.25
N CYS A 66 -14.58 -1.12 8.54
CA CYS A 66 -15.78 -1.82 9.02
C CYS A 66 -17.06 -1.02 8.71
N ASN A 67 -17.08 0.27 9.00
CA ASN A 67 -18.27 1.11 8.73
C ASN A 67 -18.63 1.12 7.24
N LEU A 68 -17.64 1.30 6.35
CA LEU A 68 -17.87 1.30 4.90
C LEU A 68 -18.28 -0.09 4.37
N LEU A 69 -17.80 -1.15 4.99
CA LEU A 69 -18.20 -2.52 4.66
C LEU A 69 -19.67 -2.76 5.04
N ASP A 70 -20.08 -2.33 6.22
CA ASP A 70 -21.45 -2.46 6.73
C ASP A 70 -22.46 -1.63 5.93
N GLU A 71 -22.07 -0.45 5.41
CA GLU A 71 -22.89 0.36 4.50
C GLU A 71 -23.23 -0.38 3.19
N GLY A 72 -22.34 -1.25 2.71
CA GLY A 72 -22.59 -2.19 1.60
C GLY A 72 -22.72 -1.57 0.21
N ASP A 73 -22.62 -0.26 0.07
CA ASP A 73 -22.82 0.49 -1.19
C ASP A 73 -21.52 0.68 -2.00
N CYS A 74 -20.38 0.24 -1.47
CA CYS A 74 -19.06 0.39 -2.06
C CYS A 74 -18.20 -0.87 -1.94
N ASP A 75 -17.14 -0.93 -2.77
CA ASP A 75 -16.03 -1.85 -2.57
C ASP A 75 -15.01 -1.13 -1.68
N VAL A 76 -14.53 -1.79 -0.63
CA VAL A 76 -13.60 -1.17 0.31
C VAL A 76 -12.43 -2.09 0.62
N TRP A 77 -11.23 -1.52 0.70
CA TRP A 77 -10.01 -2.20 1.12
C TRP A 77 -9.37 -1.45 2.28
N LEU A 78 -8.70 -2.20 3.14
CA LEU A 78 -7.89 -1.70 4.24
C LEU A 78 -6.42 -1.93 3.93
N LEU A 79 -5.60 -0.87 3.91
CA LEU A 79 -4.15 -0.94 3.72
C LEU A 79 -3.46 -0.38 4.97
N VAL A 80 -2.72 -1.23 5.64
CA VAL A 80 -1.99 -0.90 6.88
C VAL A 80 -0.57 -1.47 6.86
N ASP A 81 0.31 -0.93 7.69
CA ASP A 81 1.61 -1.54 7.98
C ASP A 81 1.36 -2.93 8.62
N SER A 82 2.12 -3.97 8.32
CA SER A 82 2.01 -5.23 9.09
C SER A 82 2.65 -5.14 10.47
N GLU A 83 3.46 -4.11 10.69
CA GLU A 83 4.21 -3.77 11.90
C GLU A 83 5.37 -4.71 12.23
N GLU A 84 5.27 -5.95 11.88
CA GLU A 84 6.24 -7.02 12.06
C GLU A 84 6.24 -7.96 10.85
N PRO A 85 7.31 -8.73 10.64
CA PRO A 85 7.36 -9.75 9.60
C PRO A 85 6.20 -10.74 9.74
N ILE A 86 5.58 -11.08 8.63
CA ILE A 86 4.48 -12.06 8.63
C ILE A 86 5.04 -13.44 8.99
N ALA A 87 4.40 -14.13 9.93
CA ALA A 87 4.79 -15.49 10.31
C ALA A 87 4.72 -16.46 9.12
N ALA A 88 5.61 -17.45 9.09
CA ALA A 88 5.74 -18.37 7.95
C ALA A 88 4.41 -19.04 7.54
N GLY A 89 3.56 -19.41 8.49
CA GLY A 89 2.24 -20.02 8.23
C GLY A 89 1.21 -19.06 7.61
N HIS A 90 1.48 -17.75 7.60
CA HIS A 90 0.59 -16.72 7.04
C HIS A 90 1.20 -16.01 5.81
N GLN A 91 2.42 -16.41 5.41
CA GLN A 91 3.12 -15.83 4.28
C GLN A 91 2.51 -16.21 2.94
N ILE A 92 2.75 -15.35 1.95
CA ILE A 92 2.52 -15.68 0.55
C ILE A 92 3.59 -16.69 0.12
N ALA A 93 3.15 -17.82 -0.43
CA ALA A 93 4.01 -18.88 -0.93
C ALA A 93 3.37 -19.53 -2.18
N VAL A 94 4.08 -20.46 -2.82
CA VAL A 94 3.52 -21.21 -3.95
C VAL A 94 2.25 -21.95 -3.51
N GLY A 95 1.12 -21.63 -4.15
CA GLY A 95 -0.19 -22.18 -3.81
C GLY A 95 -0.85 -21.60 -2.54
N HIS A 96 -0.28 -20.55 -1.95
CA HIS A 96 -0.84 -19.89 -0.76
C HIS A 96 -0.81 -18.36 -0.90
N GLU A 97 -1.99 -17.73 -0.93
CA GLU A 97 -2.14 -16.26 -1.12
C GLU A 97 -1.78 -15.43 0.12
N GLY A 98 -1.27 -16.06 1.18
CA GLY A 98 -1.03 -15.44 2.49
C GLY A 98 -2.32 -15.26 3.28
N ASP A 99 -2.22 -15.13 4.61
CA ASP A 99 -3.37 -14.89 5.49
C ASP A 99 -3.20 -13.60 6.31
N PRO A 100 -3.62 -12.45 5.77
CA PRO A 100 -3.51 -11.18 6.48
C PRO A 100 -4.40 -11.10 7.73
N TRP A 101 -5.57 -11.75 7.73
CA TRP A 101 -6.47 -11.73 8.89
C TRP A 101 -5.94 -12.55 10.04
N ALA A 102 -5.30 -13.70 9.77
CA ALA A 102 -4.64 -14.48 10.82
C ALA A 102 -3.47 -13.70 11.44
N HIS A 103 -2.69 -12.96 10.62
CA HIS A 103 -1.62 -12.11 11.13
C HIS A 103 -2.13 -11.06 12.12
N VAL A 104 -3.11 -10.24 11.74
CA VAL A 104 -3.65 -9.19 12.64
C VAL A 104 -4.45 -9.79 13.82
N GLY A 105 -5.03 -10.97 13.65
CA GLY A 105 -5.77 -11.68 14.70
C GLY A 105 -4.87 -12.19 15.82
N THR A 106 -3.65 -12.61 15.49
CA THR A 106 -2.65 -13.11 16.45
C THR A 106 -1.76 -12.02 17.02
N ARG A 107 -1.62 -10.90 16.32
CA ARG A 107 -0.78 -9.78 16.74
C ARG A 107 -1.35 -9.09 17.97
N GLU A 108 -0.56 -8.98 19.07
CA GLU A 108 -0.99 -8.45 20.35
C GLU A 108 -1.55 -7.01 20.27
N GLY A 109 -0.95 -6.17 19.43
CA GLY A 109 -1.38 -4.78 19.23
C GLY A 109 -2.68 -4.60 18.43
N ASP A 110 -3.20 -5.65 17.79
CA ASP A 110 -4.39 -5.59 16.94
C ASP A 110 -5.53 -6.47 17.46
N ARG A 111 -5.32 -7.79 17.48
CA ARG A 111 -6.35 -8.82 17.80
C ARG A 111 -7.64 -8.64 16.99
N TRP A 112 -7.49 -8.19 15.73
CA TRP A 112 -8.65 -7.94 14.89
C TRP A 112 -9.24 -9.24 14.38
N GLN A 113 -10.55 -9.38 14.53
CA GLN A 113 -11.30 -10.43 13.88
C GLN A 113 -11.72 -9.96 12.49
N ARG A 114 -11.71 -10.86 11.51
CA ARG A 114 -12.22 -10.56 10.18
C ARG A 114 -13.70 -10.20 10.28
N PRO A 115 -14.13 -8.98 9.87
CA PRO A 115 -15.53 -8.59 9.91
C PRO A 115 -16.41 -9.52 9.06
N SER A 116 -17.65 -9.70 9.48
CA SER A 116 -18.65 -10.39 8.66
C SER A 116 -18.79 -9.70 7.31
N GLY A 117 -18.86 -10.46 6.23
CA GLY A 117 -18.90 -9.92 4.87
C GLY A 117 -17.54 -9.48 4.29
N ALA A 118 -16.49 -9.37 5.10
CA ALA A 118 -15.15 -9.08 4.58
C ALA A 118 -14.54 -10.32 3.90
N THR A 119 -13.90 -10.09 2.77
CA THR A 119 -13.13 -11.11 2.07
C THR A 119 -11.68 -11.12 2.54
N HIS A 120 -10.97 -12.20 2.19
CA HIS A 120 -9.54 -12.34 2.42
C HIS A 120 -8.70 -11.25 1.73
N LYS A 121 -9.17 -10.77 0.58
CA LYS A 121 -8.48 -9.83 -0.28
C LYS A 121 -8.65 -8.36 0.13
N GLN A 122 -9.58 -8.06 1.05
CA GLN A 122 -9.84 -6.68 1.45
C GLN A 122 -8.87 -6.13 2.49
N LEU A 123 -8.10 -6.99 3.19
CA LEU A 123 -6.98 -6.55 4.03
C LEU A 123 -5.67 -6.69 3.25
N GLN A 124 -4.94 -5.59 3.15
CA GLN A 124 -3.68 -5.46 2.43
C GLN A 124 -2.59 -4.88 3.35
N PHE A 125 -1.34 -5.25 3.11
CA PHE A 125 -0.22 -4.78 3.91
C PHE A 125 0.82 -3.98 3.13
N MET A 126 1.33 -2.94 3.76
CA MET A 126 2.67 -2.43 3.53
C MET A 126 3.60 -3.20 4.47
N THR A 127 4.13 -4.33 4.03
CA THR A 127 4.94 -5.24 4.85
C THR A 127 6.41 -4.82 4.87
N VAL A 128 7.02 -4.55 5.99
CA VAL A 128 6.56 -4.49 7.40
C VAL A 128 5.92 -3.14 7.69
N SER A 129 6.34 -2.13 6.98
CA SER A 129 5.89 -0.75 7.02
C SER A 129 6.05 -0.09 5.64
N MET A 130 5.52 1.11 5.47
CA MET A 130 5.67 1.87 4.24
C MET A 130 7.16 2.03 3.83
N GLU A 131 8.06 2.13 4.78
CA GLU A 131 9.50 2.25 4.53
C GLU A 131 10.06 1.10 3.67
N THR A 132 9.47 -0.10 3.76
CA THR A 132 9.83 -1.24 2.89
C THR A 132 9.63 -0.89 1.41
N TRP A 133 8.49 -0.28 1.08
CA TRP A 133 8.19 0.15 -0.28
C TRP A 133 9.15 1.25 -0.74
N LEU A 134 9.44 2.22 0.14
CA LEU A 134 10.34 3.33 -0.16
C LEU A 134 11.79 2.84 -0.41
N ILE A 135 12.28 1.93 0.43
CA ILE A 135 13.62 1.36 0.33
C ILE A 135 13.75 0.46 -0.91
N SER A 136 12.71 -0.15 -1.38
CA SER A 136 12.73 -1.02 -2.57
C SER A 136 13.10 -0.26 -3.85
N ASP A 137 12.93 1.06 -3.88
CA ASP A 137 13.21 1.92 -5.04
C ASP A 137 14.23 3.01 -4.72
N ARG A 138 15.52 2.71 -5.01
CA ARG A 138 16.63 3.65 -4.83
C ARG A 138 16.46 4.93 -5.65
N ASP A 139 15.89 4.82 -6.85
CA ASP A 139 15.73 5.97 -7.73
C ASP A 139 14.68 6.94 -7.18
N ALA A 140 13.63 6.40 -6.54
CA ALA A 140 12.66 7.23 -5.84
C ALA A 140 13.28 7.98 -4.64
N LEU A 141 14.16 7.31 -3.87
CA LEU A 141 14.89 7.95 -2.78
C LEU A 141 15.81 9.08 -3.28
N LYS A 142 16.55 8.85 -4.37
CA LYS A 142 17.44 9.86 -4.98
C LYS A 142 16.69 11.11 -5.46
N LYS A 143 15.43 10.97 -5.89
CA LYS A 143 14.63 12.14 -6.29
C LYS A 143 14.27 13.06 -5.13
N VAL A 144 14.21 12.53 -3.93
CA VAL A 144 13.91 13.32 -2.71
C VAL A 144 15.20 13.72 -1.99
N PHE A 145 16.16 12.80 -1.89
CA PHE A 145 17.46 13.03 -1.27
C PHE A 145 18.53 13.18 -2.36
N THR A 146 18.57 14.35 -2.99
CA THR A 146 19.32 14.60 -4.24
C THR A 146 20.84 14.54 -4.10
N LYS A 147 21.39 14.74 -2.89
CA LYS A 147 22.83 14.71 -2.60
C LYS A 147 23.08 13.96 -1.30
N GLY A 148 24.19 13.24 -1.23
CA GLY A 148 24.67 12.61 0.02
C GLY A 148 23.90 11.34 0.45
N LEU A 149 22.98 10.81 -0.37
CA LEU A 149 22.31 9.54 -0.06
C LEU A 149 23.31 8.38 -0.12
N GLN A 150 23.50 7.68 1.01
CA GLN A 150 24.39 6.54 1.14
C GLN A 150 23.63 5.23 0.85
N GLU A 151 23.59 4.82 -0.40
CA GLU A 151 22.83 3.63 -0.82
C GLU A 151 23.37 2.33 -0.24
N ASP A 152 24.67 2.26 0.08
CA ASP A 152 25.35 1.13 0.72
C ASP A 152 24.83 0.84 2.15
N LYS A 153 24.22 1.81 2.82
CA LYS A 153 23.60 1.64 4.13
C LYS A 153 22.23 1.00 4.07
N LEU A 154 21.63 0.98 2.89
CA LEU A 154 20.30 0.42 2.73
C LEU A 154 20.38 -1.09 2.40
N PRO A 155 19.47 -1.94 2.93
CA PRO A 155 19.42 -3.35 2.59
C PRO A 155 19.13 -3.56 1.09
N SER A 156 19.59 -4.67 0.53
CA SER A 156 19.35 -4.99 -0.89
C SER A 156 17.85 -4.99 -1.22
N PRO A 157 17.43 -4.38 -2.35
CA PRO A 157 16.04 -4.40 -2.76
C PRO A 157 15.59 -5.81 -3.16
N GLY A 158 14.37 -6.19 -2.79
CA GLY A 158 13.78 -7.48 -3.13
C GLY A 158 12.97 -8.09 -2.00
N PRO A 159 12.54 -9.37 -2.14
CA PRO A 159 11.60 -10.02 -1.21
C PRO A 159 12.06 -10.03 0.25
N SER A 160 13.38 -10.10 0.48
CA SER A 160 13.96 -10.09 1.83
C SER A 160 13.71 -8.79 2.62
N LEU A 161 13.26 -7.71 1.97
CA LEU A 161 12.85 -6.50 2.67
C LEU A 161 11.61 -6.73 3.55
N GLU A 162 10.69 -7.59 3.10
CA GLU A 162 9.45 -7.89 3.81
C GLU A 162 9.64 -8.85 5.00
N THR A 163 10.86 -9.37 5.21
CA THR A 163 11.21 -10.21 6.36
C THR A 163 12.06 -9.49 7.41
N ARG A 164 12.41 -8.22 7.17
CA ARG A 164 13.19 -7.41 8.12
C ARG A 164 12.28 -6.80 9.17
N THR A 165 12.86 -6.44 10.32
CA THR A 165 12.09 -5.70 11.33
C THR A 165 11.90 -4.24 10.93
N LYS A 166 10.81 -3.63 11.39
CA LYS A 166 10.53 -2.20 11.19
C LYS A 166 11.69 -1.32 11.69
N GLN A 167 12.29 -1.71 12.83
CA GLN A 167 13.41 -1.00 13.41
C GLN A 167 14.67 -1.05 12.52
N ASP A 168 14.97 -2.20 11.90
CA ASP A 168 16.12 -2.32 11.00
C ASP A 168 15.95 -1.45 9.75
N LEU A 169 14.75 -1.43 9.17
CA LEU A 169 14.45 -0.58 8.02
C LEU A 169 14.58 0.91 8.36
N GLN A 170 14.07 1.32 9.50
CA GLN A 170 14.18 2.71 9.97
C GLN A 170 15.62 3.10 10.26
N LYS A 171 16.41 2.25 10.92
CA LYS A 171 17.85 2.49 11.17
C LYS A 171 18.62 2.59 9.86
N ALA A 172 18.35 1.71 8.90
CA ALA A 172 19.02 1.72 7.60
C ALA A 172 18.70 3.01 6.84
N LEU A 173 17.43 3.43 6.80
CA LEU A 173 17.01 4.65 6.14
C LEU A 173 17.59 5.89 6.81
N ALA A 174 17.59 5.95 8.15
CA ALA A 174 18.21 7.04 8.90
C ALA A 174 19.72 7.13 8.63
N ALA A 175 20.42 5.99 8.57
CA ALA A 175 21.84 5.97 8.23
C ALA A 175 22.11 6.44 6.80
N ALA A 176 21.27 6.04 5.85
CA ALA A 176 21.42 6.38 4.44
C ALA A 176 21.21 7.87 4.15
N VAL A 177 20.37 8.57 4.92
CA VAL A 177 20.07 10.00 4.68
C VAL A 177 20.89 10.97 5.51
N ARG A 178 21.76 10.50 6.40
CA ARG A 178 22.50 11.33 7.36
C ARG A 178 23.29 12.46 6.70
N ASP A 179 23.92 12.17 5.57
CA ASP A 179 24.80 13.11 4.87
C ASP A 179 24.06 13.88 3.76
N THR A 180 22.74 13.79 3.75
CA THR A 180 21.89 14.58 2.85
C THR A 180 21.57 15.95 3.47
N PRO A 181 21.14 16.96 2.69
CA PRO A 181 20.68 18.24 3.24
C PRO A 181 19.50 18.13 4.22
N ALA A 182 18.77 16.99 4.21
CA ALA A 182 17.70 16.73 5.16
C ALA A 182 18.21 16.21 6.51
N GLU A 183 19.48 15.71 6.57
CA GLU A 183 20.17 15.17 7.75
C GLU A 183 19.48 13.99 8.44
N ARG A 184 18.16 13.88 8.29
CA ARG A 184 17.35 12.80 8.86
C ARG A 184 16.15 12.46 7.98
N TYR A 185 15.73 11.22 8.05
CA TYR A 185 14.43 10.80 7.53
C TYR A 185 13.32 11.22 8.51
N ASP A 186 12.35 11.97 8.01
CA ASP A 186 11.11 12.29 8.73
C ASP A 186 9.95 11.62 8.00
N LYS A 187 9.23 10.73 8.70
CA LYS A 187 8.11 9.97 8.10
C LYS A 187 7.03 10.90 7.54
N GLY A 188 6.69 11.96 8.27
CA GLY A 188 5.70 12.95 7.84
C GLY A 188 6.15 13.75 6.61
N ALA A 189 7.37 14.28 6.64
CA ALA A 189 7.87 15.17 5.60
C ALA A 189 8.32 14.45 4.32
N HIS A 190 8.75 13.18 4.38
CA HIS A 190 9.43 12.52 3.27
C HIS A 190 8.68 11.33 2.68
N SER A 191 7.90 10.56 3.48
CA SER A 191 7.36 9.28 3.03
C SER A 191 6.46 9.39 1.80
N PHE A 192 5.51 10.32 1.80
CA PHE A 192 4.60 10.48 0.67
C PHE A 192 5.27 11.11 -0.56
N LYS A 193 6.28 11.97 -0.33
CA LYS A 193 7.10 12.53 -1.43
C LYS A 193 7.87 11.40 -2.14
N ILE A 194 8.47 10.50 -1.38
CA ILE A 194 9.18 9.33 -1.94
C ILE A 194 8.19 8.38 -2.62
N LEU A 195 7.06 8.03 -1.95
CA LEU A 195 6.03 7.15 -2.48
C LEU A 195 5.51 7.66 -3.84
N ALA A 196 5.34 8.97 -3.99
CA ALA A 196 4.95 9.59 -5.26
C ALA A 196 5.92 9.28 -6.42
N HIS A 197 7.17 8.94 -6.12
CA HIS A 197 8.19 8.56 -7.11
C HIS A 197 8.38 7.05 -7.26
N VAL A 198 7.93 6.24 -6.30
CA VAL A 198 8.10 4.78 -6.34
C VAL A 198 7.54 4.20 -7.64
N SER A 199 8.33 3.31 -8.24
CA SER A 199 7.97 2.56 -9.43
C SER A 199 7.18 1.30 -9.06
N PRO A 200 6.01 1.05 -9.65
CA PRO A 200 5.28 -0.20 -9.45
C PRO A 200 6.11 -1.44 -9.79
N ALA A 201 7.03 -1.36 -10.78
CA ALA A 201 7.92 -2.47 -11.14
C ALA A 201 8.84 -2.90 -9.98
N LYS A 202 9.21 -1.98 -9.09
CA LYS A 202 9.99 -2.31 -7.89
C LYS A 202 9.11 -2.99 -6.84
N LEU A 203 7.86 -2.56 -6.69
CA LEU A 203 6.89 -3.15 -5.76
C LEU A 203 6.46 -4.56 -6.18
N TRP A 204 6.39 -4.87 -7.48
CA TRP A 204 6.12 -6.22 -7.97
C TRP A 204 7.15 -7.26 -7.52
N ARG A 205 8.33 -6.84 -7.07
CA ARG A 205 9.37 -7.73 -6.50
C ARG A 205 9.13 -8.07 -5.02
N LEU A 206 8.17 -7.43 -4.38
CA LEU A 206 7.80 -7.62 -2.98
C LEU A 206 6.47 -8.39 -2.94
N PRO A 207 6.41 -9.60 -2.38
CA PRO A 207 5.23 -10.46 -2.44
C PRO A 207 3.93 -9.78 -1.99
N TRP A 208 3.95 -9.10 -0.83
CA TRP A 208 2.75 -8.43 -0.30
C TRP A 208 2.38 -7.16 -1.07
N ALA A 209 3.37 -6.40 -1.53
CA ALA A 209 3.12 -5.26 -2.40
C ALA A 209 2.58 -5.69 -3.78
N ALA A 210 3.09 -6.79 -4.34
CA ALA A 210 2.58 -7.39 -5.58
C ALA A 210 1.11 -7.82 -5.42
N ARG A 211 0.77 -8.48 -4.29
CA ARG A 211 -0.61 -8.85 -3.96
C ARG A 211 -1.52 -7.63 -3.91
N PHE A 212 -1.08 -6.55 -3.25
CA PHE A 212 -1.81 -5.28 -3.22
C PHE A 212 -2.04 -4.73 -4.63
N LEU A 213 -1.00 -4.62 -5.44
CA LEU A 213 -1.11 -4.09 -6.81
C LEU A 213 -2.05 -4.93 -7.67
N ALA A 214 -1.97 -6.26 -7.59
CA ALA A 214 -2.85 -7.18 -8.29
C ALA A 214 -4.31 -6.99 -7.88
N GLU A 215 -4.58 -6.88 -6.59
CA GLU A 215 -5.93 -6.64 -6.06
C GLU A 215 -6.50 -5.29 -6.50
N MET A 216 -5.67 -4.27 -6.64
CA MET A 216 -6.07 -2.97 -7.19
C MET A 216 -6.27 -2.99 -8.72
N GLY A 217 -6.04 -4.12 -9.37
CA GLY A 217 -6.26 -4.30 -10.81
C GLY A 217 -5.06 -3.91 -11.68
N ALA A 218 -3.86 -3.79 -11.11
CA ALA A 218 -2.65 -3.67 -11.89
C ALA A 218 -2.24 -5.03 -12.48
N ALA A 219 -1.56 -5.00 -13.62
CA ALA A 219 -0.95 -6.18 -14.23
C ALA A 219 0.56 -5.95 -14.39
N PRO A 220 1.40 -6.97 -14.11
CA PRO A 220 2.86 -6.85 -14.24
C PRO A 220 3.32 -6.31 -15.61
N ASP A 221 2.65 -6.77 -16.66
CA ASP A 221 3.00 -6.45 -18.05
C ASP A 221 2.59 -5.05 -18.51
N ARG A 222 1.73 -4.37 -17.72
CA ARG A 222 1.27 -3.00 -17.99
C ARG A 222 2.07 -1.92 -17.28
N VAL A 223 3.02 -2.32 -16.45
CA VAL A 223 3.91 -1.37 -15.80
C VAL A 223 4.84 -0.82 -16.87
N SER A 224 4.66 0.46 -17.19
CA SER A 224 5.41 1.19 -18.22
C SER A 224 6.89 0.86 -18.11
N ARG A 225 7.48 0.35 -19.22
CA ARG A 225 8.94 0.32 -19.34
C ARG A 225 9.42 1.76 -19.16
N PRO A 226 10.49 2.00 -18.40
CA PRO A 226 11.06 3.34 -18.34
C PRO A 226 11.44 3.74 -19.76
N GLU A 227 11.00 4.95 -20.19
CA GLU A 227 11.50 5.63 -21.36
C GLU A 227 12.97 5.95 -21.21
#